data_70c541f51799477760e093f7c43415d5
#
_entry.id   70c541f51799477760e093f7c43415d5
#
_cell.length_a   1.000
_cell.length_b   1.000
_cell.length_c   1.000
_cell.angle_alpha   90.00
_cell.angle_beta   90.00
_cell.angle_gamma   90.00
#
_symmetry.space_group_name_H-M   'P 1'
#
loop_
_entity.id
_entity.type
_entity.pdbx_description
1 polymer ?
#
loop_
_entity_poly.entity_id
_entity_poly.type
_entity_poly.pdbx_seq_one_letter_code
_entity_poly.pdbx_strand_id
1 'polypeptide(L)'
;MRKIPFFDYPGIYNRFKGEFDQIFQDVCSRGAFILQKDLEKFEIELAHFLNVKHVLGVADGTNAMYLGLQALGIGVGDEVIISPHTYVATANAIQMVGASPIFADVDQNYLLCPTAAASKITKHTKAIMPTQLNGRCADMVSLRALAEDNKLFLVEDSAQGLGARYGNEFAGTFGSFGTLSFYPAKLIGCFGDGGAIMTNDDGLAKKMRAMRDHGRDEVGKVTMWGMNSRLDNLQAAFLRLRLKHFDEDIDRRREIADRYQRGLGNLSEMGLPPSSDDSSPHFDVFQNYECTADHRDQLRSYLQDKGIGTLIQWGGVPVHHFDGLGYGKEKFTDLSNTDRFFERCLMLPMNMSLTNDDVDYVIESITDFYSKSNKQ
;
A
#
# COMPACT_ATOMS: atom_id res chain seq x y z
N MET A 1 -11.75 4.46 31.27
CA MET A 1 -12.18 4.70 29.89
C MET A 1 -11.43 3.72 29.00
N ARG A 2 -12.12 3.00 28.09
CA ARG A 2 -11.51 2.07 27.15
C ARG A 2 -10.57 2.85 26.21
N LYS A 3 -9.43 2.28 25.82
CA LYS A 3 -8.49 2.92 24.90
C LYS A 3 -8.21 1.97 23.75
N ILE A 4 -8.69 2.33 22.57
CA ILE A 4 -8.50 1.56 21.33
C ILE A 4 -7.64 2.41 20.39
N PRO A 5 -6.32 2.13 20.26
CA PRO A 5 -5.44 2.90 19.38
C PRO A 5 -5.72 2.54 17.91
N PHE A 6 -5.53 3.51 17.00
CA PHE A 6 -5.54 3.22 15.56
C PHE A 6 -4.35 2.33 15.16
N PHE A 7 -3.12 2.70 15.56
CA PHE A 7 -1.92 1.89 15.44
C PHE A 7 -1.46 1.42 16.82
N ASP A 8 -1.01 0.17 16.91
CA ASP A 8 -0.38 -0.39 18.12
C ASP A 8 1.01 -0.94 17.79
N TYR A 9 1.98 -0.03 17.58
CA TYR A 9 3.37 -0.41 17.30
C TYR A 9 4.02 -1.22 18.44
N PRO A 10 3.83 -0.87 19.75
CA PRO A 10 4.35 -1.72 20.83
C PRO A 10 3.75 -3.13 20.82
N GLY A 11 2.48 -3.29 20.46
CA GLY A 11 1.80 -4.59 20.38
C GLY A 11 2.46 -5.53 19.37
N ILE A 12 2.93 -4.99 18.25
CA ILE A 12 3.67 -5.78 17.23
C ILE A 12 4.94 -6.38 17.82
N TYR A 13 5.75 -5.57 18.54
CA TYR A 13 6.96 -6.06 19.17
C TYR A 13 6.64 -7.05 20.29
N ASN A 14 5.68 -6.71 21.17
CA ASN A 14 5.34 -7.53 22.33
C ASN A 14 4.85 -8.93 21.95
N ARG A 15 4.13 -9.06 20.81
CA ARG A 15 3.62 -10.34 20.30
C ARG A 15 4.74 -11.34 20.02
N PHE A 16 5.90 -10.90 19.56
CA PHE A 16 7.04 -11.74 19.16
C PHE A 16 8.35 -11.33 19.88
N LYS A 17 8.23 -10.75 21.08
CA LYS A 17 9.38 -10.15 21.77
C LYS A 17 10.58 -11.08 21.87
N GLY A 18 10.37 -12.32 22.27
CA GLY A 18 11.46 -13.29 22.45
C GLY A 18 12.20 -13.60 21.15
N GLU A 19 11.46 -13.80 20.07
CA GLU A 19 12.02 -14.08 18.76
C GLU A 19 12.74 -12.86 18.17
N PHE A 20 12.17 -11.65 18.31
CA PHE A 20 12.82 -10.43 17.85
C PHE A 20 14.13 -10.17 18.60
N ASP A 21 14.14 -10.32 19.93
CA ASP A 21 15.35 -10.15 20.75
C ASP A 21 16.43 -11.15 20.34
N GLN A 22 16.05 -12.40 20.06
CA GLN A 22 16.99 -13.43 19.61
C GLN A 22 17.54 -13.14 18.21
N ILE A 23 16.70 -12.72 17.27
CA ILE A 23 17.12 -12.31 15.91
C ILE A 23 18.12 -11.15 16.00
N PHE A 24 17.83 -10.14 16.81
CA PHE A 24 18.72 -9.01 17.02
C PHE A 24 20.10 -9.45 17.51
N GLN A 25 20.14 -10.30 18.55
CA GLN A 25 21.39 -10.84 19.09
C GLN A 25 22.16 -11.66 18.05
N ASP A 26 21.49 -12.54 17.30
CA ASP A 26 22.12 -13.38 16.27
C ASP A 26 22.74 -12.52 15.16
N VAL A 27 21.98 -11.59 14.58
CA VAL A 27 22.48 -10.72 13.48
C VAL A 27 23.64 -9.85 13.95
N CYS A 28 23.53 -9.24 15.14
CA CYS A 28 24.59 -8.41 15.70
C CYS A 28 25.86 -9.21 16.02
N SER A 29 25.73 -10.41 16.59
CA SER A 29 26.90 -11.26 16.92
C SER A 29 27.66 -11.74 15.68
N ARG A 30 26.96 -11.89 14.55
CA ARG A 30 27.57 -12.23 13.24
C ARG A 30 28.14 -11.00 12.51
N GLY A 31 27.86 -9.77 12.94
CA GLY A 31 28.20 -8.53 12.21
C GLY A 31 27.57 -8.46 10.80
N ALA A 32 26.40 -9.09 10.61
CA ALA A 32 25.78 -9.32 9.29
C ALA A 32 24.75 -8.22 8.98
N PHE A 33 25.19 -7.00 8.63
CA PHE A 33 24.29 -5.85 8.55
C PHE A 33 23.80 -5.51 7.14
N ILE A 34 24.62 -5.63 6.10
CA ILE A 34 24.30 -5.15 4.75
C ILE A 34 24.51 -6.27 3.73
N LEU A 35 23.48 -6.52 2.89
CA LEU A 35 23.49 -7.50 1.80
C LEU A 35 24.02 -8.89 2.22
N GLN A 36 23.41 -9.43 3.28
CA GLN A 36 23.76 -10.70 3.87
C GLN A 36 22.65 -11.74 3.70
N LYS A 37 22.91 -12.96 4.16
CA LYS A 37 22.07 -14.15 3.95
C LYS A 37 20.63 -14.03 4.44
N ASP A 38 20.32 -13.17 5.43
CA ASP A 38 18.95 -13.03 5.91
C ASP A 38 18.11 -12.24 4.91
N LEU A 39 18.71 -11.24 4.25
CA LEU A 39 18.09 -10.54 3.12
C LEU A 39 17.87 -11.49 1.93
N GLU A 40 18.88 -12.28 1.55
CA GLU A 40 18.75 -13.25 0.46
C GLU A 40 17.61 -14.24 0.70
N LYS A 41 17.52 -14.77 1.93
CA LYS A 41 16.45 -15.69 2.33
C LYS A 41 15.08 -14.99 2.33
N PHE A 42 15.00 -13.75 2.80
CA PHE A 42 13.76 -12.99 2.77
C PHE A 42 13.28 -12.75 1.33
N GLU A 43 14.19 -12.36 0.43
CA GLU A 43 13.88 -12.16 -0.99
C GLU A 43 13.33 -13.45 -1.61
N ILE A 44 13.93 -14.61 -1.31
CA ILE A 44 13.49 -15.93 -1.81
C ILE A 44 12.13 -16.32 -1.21
N GLU A 45 11.97 -16.20 0.11
CA GLU A 45 10.74 -16.57 0.81
C GLU A 45 9.55 -15.70 0.34
N LEU A 46 9.78 -14.40 0.16
CA LEU A 46 8.76 -13.48 -0.33
C LEU A 46 8.45 -13.70 -1.82
N ALA A 47 9.46 -14.02 -2.65
CA ALA A 47 9.25 -14.38 -4.05
C ALA A 47 8.41 -15.65 -4.18
N HIS A 48 8.67 -16.66 -3.34
CA HIS A 48 7.86 -17.87 -3.28
C HIS A 48 6.42 -17.59 -2.85
N PHE A 49 6.22 -16.79 -1.79
CA PHE A 49 4.89 -16.39 -1.30
C PHE A 49 4.07 -15.69 -2.38
N LEU A 50 4.68 -14.77 -3.13
CA LEU A 50 4.02 -13.98 -4.18
C LEU A 50 3.96 -14.68 -5.55
N ASN A 51 4.55 -15.88 -5.66
CA ASN A 51 4.68 -16.61 -6.93
C ASN A 51 5.30 -15.77 -8.04
N VAL A 52 6.40 -15.06 -7.74
CA VAL A 52 7.20 -14.29 -8.69
C VAL A 52 8.64 -14.81 -8.75
N LYS A 53 9.35 -14.53 -9.85
CA LYS A 53 10.74 -14.97 -10.00
C LYS A 53 11.71 -14.21 -9.09
N HIS A 54 11.50 -12.89 -8.95
CA HIS A 54 12.45 -12.01 -8.29
C HIS A 54 11.77 -11.07 -7.33
N VAL A 55 12.34 -10.98 -6.12
CA VAL A 55 12.11 -9.91 -5.15
C VAL A 55 13.46 -9.28 -4.80
N LEU A 56 13.51 -7.97 -4.70
CA LEU A 56 14.70 -7.21 -4.36
C LEU A 56 14.38 -6.28 -3.19
N GLY A 57 14.97 -6.52 -2.04
CA GLY A 57 14.83 -5.63 -0.88
C GLY A 57 15.54 -4.30 -1.10
N VAL A 58 14.85 -3.20 -0.85
CA VAL A 58 15.32 -1.83 -1.02
C VAL A 58 15.01 -0.99 0.22
N ALA A 59 15.52 0.27 0.25
CA ALA A 59 15.42 1.13 1.42
C ALA A 59 13.98 1.45 1.86
N ASP A 60 13.08 1.62 0.91
CA ASP A 60 11.67 1.96 1.15
C ASP A 60 10.84 1.81 -0.14
N GLY A 61 9.51 1.99 -0.02
CA GLY A 61 8.59 1.87 -1.16
C GLY A 61 8.76 2.99 -2.21
N THR A 62 9.16 4.20 -1.82
CA THR A 62 9.39 5.31 -2.75
C THR A 62 10.59 5.03 -3.64
N ASN A 63 11.69 4.57 -3.03
CA ASN A 63 12.88 4.13 -3.76
C ASN A 63 12.59 2.91 -4.64
N ALA A 64 11.70 2.00 -4.21
CA ALA A 64 11.27 0.88 -5.02
C ALA A 64 10.64 1.34 -6.34
N MET A 65 9.68 2.28 -6.27
CA MET A 65 9.04 2.86 -7.46
C MET A 65 10.03 3.63 -8.33
N TYR A 66 10.86 4.48 -7.71
CA TYR A 66 11.90 5.24 -8.42
C TYR A 66 12.84 4.33 -9.22
N LEU A 67 13.40 3.31 -8.58
CA LEU A 67 14.32 2.36 -9.22
C LEU A 67 13.65 1.59 -10.35
N GLY A 68 12.41 1.15 -10.16
CA GLY A 68 11.64 0.43 -11.18
C GLY A 68 11.36 1.31 -12.41
N LEU A 69 10.88 2.54 -12.22
CA LEU A 69 10.63 3.48 -13.30
C LEU A 69 11.91 3.85 -14.06
N GLN A 70 12.99 4.15 -13.34
CA GLN A 70 14.30 4.42 -13.94
C GLN A 70 14.85 3.20 -14.70
N ALA A 71 14.65 1.99 -14.19
CA ALA A 71 15.10 0.75 -14.85
C ALA A 71 14.34 0.51 -16.17
N LEU A 72 13.06 0.87 -16.26
CA LEU A 72 12.27 0.86 -17.50
C LEU A 72 12.67 1.96 -18.49
N GLY A 73 13.50 2.94 -18.08
CA GLY A 73 13.90 4.06 -18.91
C GLY A 73 12.87 5.18 -18.98
N ILE A 74 11.90 5.20 -18.06
CA ILE A 74 10.93 6.29 -17.94
C ILE A 74 11.64 7.52 -17.37
N GLY A 75 11.40 8.69 -17.97
CA GLY A 75 12.12 9.92 -17.62
C GLY A 75 11.52 11.19 -18.19
N VAL A 76 12.38 12.17 -18.45
CA VAL A 76 11.98 13.51 -18.90
C VAL A 76 11.14 13.46 -20.18
N GLY A 77 9.97 14.07 -20.15
CA GLY A 77 9.02 14.12 -21.27
C GLY A 77 8.03 12.96 -21.32
N ASP A 78 8.19 11.98 -20.45
CA ASP A 78 7.25 10.88 -20.31
C ASP A 78 6.14 11.18 -19.30
N GLU A 79 5.00 10.53 -19.46
CA GLU A 79 3.85 10.61 -18.58
C GLU A 79 3.54 9.25 -17.98
N VAL A 80 3.17 9.23 -16.68
CA VAL A 80 2.70 8.04 -15.97
C VAL A 80 1.33 8.32 -15.38
N ILE A 81 0.33 7.51 -15.77
CA ILE A 81 -1.06 7.65 -15.28
C ILE A 81 -1.17 6.99 -13.91
N ILE A 82 -1.67 7.75 -12.93
CA ILE A 82 -1.92 7.31 -11.54
C ILE A 82 -3.28 7.79 -11.05
N SER A 83 -3.78 7.20 -9.95
CA SER A 83 -4.91 7.76 -9.20
C SER A 83 -4.42 8.88 -8.27
N PRO A 84 -5.21 9.95 -8.06
CA PRO A 84 -4.91 10.93 -7.00
C PRO A 84 -5.22 10.41 -5.59
N HIS A 85 -5.98 9.31 -5.46
CA HIS A 85 -6.16 8.55 -4.23
C HIS A 85 -4.97 7.61 -4.03
N THR A 86 -3.84 8.19 -3.66
CA THR A 86 -2.58 7.52 -3.35
C THR A 86 -1.78 8.35 -2.37
N TYR A 87 -0.75 7.77 -1.77
CA TYR A 87 0.23 8.55 -1.01
C TYR A 87 1.10 9.37 -1.97
N VAL A 88 1.51 10.56 -1.53
CA VAL A 88 2.31 11.49 -2.34
C VAL A 88 3.58 10.84 -2.91
N ALA A 89 4.10 9.78 -2.27
CA ALA A 89 5.29 9.06 -2.72
C ALA A 89 5.16 8.49 -4.14
N THR A 90 3.95 8.09 -4.55
CA THR A 90 3.70 7.58 -5.91
C THR A 90 3.98 8.67 -6.96
N ALA A 91 3.43 9.87 -6.75
CA ALA A 91 3.71 11.03 -7.62
C ALA A 91 5.16 11.48 -7.52
N ASN A 92 5.74 11.49 -6.30
CA ASN A 92 7.14 11.86 -6.09
C ASN A 92 8.11 10.95 -6.86
N ALA A 93 7.91 9.64 -6.84
CA ALA A 93 8.77 8.70 -7.56
C ALA A 93 8.78 8.96 -9.08
N ILE A 94 7.62 9.33 -9.65
CA ILE A 94 7.49 9.72 -11.05
C ILE A 94 8.24 11.04 -11.31
N GLN A 95 8.08 12.03 -10.45
CA GLN A 95 8.80 13.31 -10.57
C GLN A 95 10.31 13.14 -10.42
N MET A 96 10.76 12.25 -9.52
CA MET A 96 12.18 11.99 -9.30
C MET A 96 12.89 11.40 -10.53
N VAL A 97 12.20 10.64 -11.38
CA VAL A 97 12.76 10.20 -12.68
C VAL A 97 12.63 11.27 -13.78
N GLY A 98 12.00 12.42 -13.51
CA GLY A 98 11.79 13.50 -14.46
C GLY A 98 10.54 13.35 -15.32
N ALA A 99 9.72 12.33 -15.08
CA ALA A 99 8.45 12.15 -15.75
C ALA A 99 7.31 12.93 -15.06
N SER A 100 6.16 13.03 -15.72
CA SER A 100 4.99 13.75 -15.20
C SER A 100 3.92 12.78 -14.74
N PRO A 101 3.44 12.85 -13.47
CA PRO A 101 2.26 12.10 -13.06
C PRO A 101 0.99 12.73 -13.68
N ILE A 102 0.17 11.89 -14.30
CA ILE A 102 -1.12 12.26 -14.88
C ILE A 102 -2.22 11.63 -14.05
N PHE A 103 -3.11 12.46 -13.50
CA PHE A 103 -4.16 11.98 -12.62
C PHE A 103 -5.39 11.51 -13.41
N ALA A 104 -5.85 10.29 -13.11
CA ALA A 104 -7.13 9.74 -13.56
C ALA A 104 -7.99 9.38 -12.34
N ASP A 105 -9.28 9.65 -12.42
CA ASP A 105 -10.21 9.51 -11.29
C ASP A 105 -10.37 8.05 -10.86
N VAL A 106 -10.92 7.86 -9.68
CA VAL A 106 -11.21 6.56 -9.09
C VAL A 106 -12.57 6.01 -9.51
N ASP A 107 -12.71 4.70 -9.42
CA ASP A 107 -13.98 3.99 -9.55
C ASP A 107 -14.82 4.03 -8.26
N GLN A 108 -15.92 3.25 -8.24
CA GLN A 108 -16.79 3.12 -7.06
C GLN A 108 -16.12 2.46 -5.84
N ASN A 109 -14.98 1.79 -6.03
CA ASN A 109 -14.17 1.18 -4.97
C ASN A 109 -13.00 2.06 -4.56
N TYR A 110 -12.97 3.29 -5.09
CA TYR A 110 -11.93 4.30 -4.84
C TYR A 110 -10.52 3.90 -5.28
N LEU A 111 -10.42 3.02 -6.29
CA LEU A 111 -9.19 2.60 -6.94
C LEU A 111 -9.13 3.20 -8.37
N LEU A 112 -7.95 3.16 -9.01
CA LEU A 112 -7.78 3.72 -10.35
C LEU A 112 -8.82 3.16 -11.32
N CYS A 113 -9.66 4.02 -11.88
CA CYS A 113 -10.70 3.66 -12.83
C CYS A 113 -10.09 3.41 -14.23
N PRO A 114 -10.26 2.21 -14.83
CA PRO A 114 -9.71 1.91 -16.16
C PRO A 114 -10.19 2.85 -17.26
N THR A 115 -11.48 3.22 -17.24
CA THR A 115 -12.06 4.14 -18.25
C THR A 115 -11.56 5.57 -18.07
N ALA A 116 -11.37 6.03 -16.84
CA ALA A 116 -10.75 7.31 -16.56
C ALA A 116 -9.27 7.30 -16.99
N ALA A 117 -8.53 6.22 -16.72
CA ALA A 117 -7.15 6.06 -17.17
C ALA A 117 -7.04 6.09 -18.69
N ALA A 118 -7.95 5.41 -19.42
CA ALA A 118 -7.98 5.41 -20.87
C ALA A 118 -8.14 6.83 -21.45
N SER A 119 -8.97 7.67 -20.83
CA SER A 119 -9.20 9.05 -21.27
C SER A 119 -7.98 9.98 -21.11
N LYS A 120 -7.00 9.56 -20.32
CA LYS A 120 -5.77 10.33 -20.04
C LYS A 120 -4.57 9.91 -20.88
N ILE A 121 -4.71 8.90 -21.73
CA ILE A 121 -3.61 8.44 -22.59
C ILE A 121 -3.28 9.49 -23.64
N THR A 122 -2.01 9.86 -23.73
CA THR A 122 -1.44 10.74 -24.75
C THR A 122 -0.29 10.04 -25.48
N LYS A 123 0.29 10.71 -26.47
CA LYS A 123 1.51 10.23 -27.14
C LYS A 123 2.74 10.18 -26.22
N HIS A 124 2.71 10.84 -25.08
CA HIS A 124 3.78 10.89 -24.09
C HIS A 124 3.61 9.86 -22.98
N THR A 125 2.43 9.26 -22.87
CA THR A 125 2.16 8.23 -21.86
C THR A 125 3.08 7.02 -22.07
N LYS A 126 3.76 6.57 -21.01
CA LYS A 126 4.65 5.41 -21.01
C LYS A 126 4.19 4.31 -20.08
N ALA A 127 3.50 4.65 -19.00
CA ALA A 127 3.05 3.68 -18.02
C ALA A 127 1.70 4.03 -17.41
N ILE A 128 1.01 2.99 -16.93
CA ILE A 128 -0.11 3.08 -16.00
C ILE A 128 0.37 2.47 -14.68
N MET A 129 0.23 3.20 -13.57
CA MET A 129 0.66 2.77 -12.25
C MET A 129 -0.49 2.86 -11.23
N PRO A 130 -1.38 1.84 -11.18
CA PRO A 130 -2.39 1.76 -10.15
C PRO A 130 -1.74 1.59 -8.77
N THR A 131 -2.37 2.18 -7.74
CA THR A 131 -2.06 1.90 -6.34
C THR A 131 -3.01 0.83 -5.83
N GLN A 132 -2.46 -0.27 -5.32
CA GLN A 132 -3.22 -1.36 -4.68
C GLN A 132 -3.49 -0.96 -3.22
N LEU A 133 -4.56 -0.19 -3.04
CA LEU A 133 -4.79 0.58 -1.82
C LEU A 133 -5.59 -0.20 -0.78
N ASN A 134 -5.32 0.04 0.50
CA ASN A 134 -6.04 -0.52 1.64
C ASN A 134 -6.10 -2.06 1.69
N GLY A 135 -5.24 -2.74 0.92
CA GLY A 135 -5.22 -4.20 0.84
C GLY A 135 -6.18 -4.76 -0.22
N ARG A 136 -6.50 -3.98 -1.25
CA ARG A 136 -7.33 -4.38 -2.40
C ARG A 136 -6.64 -4.07 -3.72
N CYS A 137 -6.82 -4.93 -4.71
CA CYS A 137 -6.36 -4.70 -6.08
C CYS A 137 -7.34 -3.80 -6.84
N ALA A 138 -6.83 -2.94 -7.72
CA ALA A 138 -7.62 -2.31 -8.78
C ALA A 138 -8.14 -3.37 -9.78
N ASP A 139 -8.95 -2.97 -10.75
CA ASP A 139 -9.36 -3.86 -11.85
C ASP A 139 -8.17 -4.12 -12.78
N MET A 140 -7.33 -5.07 -12.35
CA MET A 140 -6.05 -5.37 -13.01
C MET A 140 -6.23 -6.03 -14.38
N VAL A 141 -7.35 -6.71 -14.63
CA VAL A 141 -7.66 -7.29 -15.95
C VAL A 141 -7.88 -6.18 -16.96
N SER A 142 -8.74 -5.21 -16.66
CA SER A 142 -9.01 -4.08 -17.54
C SER A 142 -7.80 -3.16 -17.71
N LEU A 143 -7.04 -2.91 -16.64
CA LEU A 143 -5.84 -2.06 -16.70
C LEU A 143 -4.71 -2.72 -17.49
N ARG A 144 -4.55 -4.06 -17.39
CA ARG A 144 -3.59 -4.82 -18.20
C ARG A 144 -3.95 -4.76 -19.69
N ALA A 145 -5.20 -5.04 -20.03
CA ALA A 145 -5.67 -4.93 -21.41
C ALA A 145 -5.45 -3.52 -21.97
N LEU A 146 -5.80 -2.47 -21.20
CA LEU A 146 -5.57 -1.09 -21.60
C LEU A 146 -4.09 -0.78 -21.86
N ALA A 147 -3.20 -1.28 -21.02
CA ALA A 147 -1.76 -1.08 -21.18
C ALA A 147 -1.22 -1.81 -22.42
N GLU A 148 -1.63 -3.07 -22.64
CA GLU A 148 -1.25 -3.88 -23.80
C GLU A 148 -1.71 -3.26 -25.12
N ASP A 149 -2.99 -2.85 -25.22
CA ASP A 149 -3.59 -2.22 -26.40
C ASP A 149 -2.86 -0.94 -26.79
N ASN A 150 -2.34 -0.20 -25.82
CA ASN A 150 -1.64 1.07 -26.04
C ASN A 150 -0.10 0.95 -25.97
N LYS A 151 0.45 -0.26 -25.82
CA LYS A 151 1.89 -0.54 -25.69
C LYS A 151 2.55 0.24 -24.55
N LEU A 152 1.84 0.36 -23.44
CA LEU A 152 2.29 1.01 -22.22
C LEU A 152 2.83 -0.03 -21.22
N PHE A 153 3.74 0.38 -20.35
CA PHE A 153 4.07 -0.43 -19.20
C PHE A 153 2.93 -0.40 -18.18
N LEU A 154 2.57 -1.56 -17.66
CA LEU A 154 1.80 -1.67 -16.43
C LEU A 154 2.79 -1.88 -15.29
N VAL A 155 2.75 -1.03 -14.27
CA VAL A 155 3.58 -1.11 -13.08
C VAL A 155 2.72 -0.86 -11.85
N GLU A 156 3.11 -1.33 -10.67
CA GLU A 156 2.19 -1.29 -9.53
C GLU A 156 2.83 -0.67 -8.28
N ASP A 157 2.14 0.31 -7.69
CA ASP A 157 2.37 0.69 -6.30
C ASP A 157 1.54 -0.21 -5.39
N SER A 158 2.15 -1.29 -4.89
CA SER A 158 1.50 -2.24 -3.99
C SER A 158 1.95 -2.06 -2.54
N ALA A 159 2.35 -0.84 -2.16
CA ALA A 159 2.81 -0.52 -0.80
C ALA A 159 1.81 -0.88 0.31
N GLN A 160 0.54 -1.09 -0.03
CA GLN A 160 -0.53 -1.52 0.88
C GLN A 160 -1.20 -2.82 0.42
N GLY A 161 -0.67 -3.48 -0.60
CA GLY A 161 -1.30 -4.60 -1.29
C GLY A 161 -0.70 -5.99 -1.00
N LEU A 162 0.29 -6.12 -0.12
CA LEU A 162 0.90 -7.42 0.16
C LEU A 162 -0.17 -8.48 0.52
N GLY A 163 -0.22 -9.57 -0.24
CA GLY A 163 -1.17 -10.66 -0.03
C GLY A 163 -2.55 -10.46 -0.66
N ALA A 164 -2.93 -9.23 -1.05
CA ALA A 164 -4.15 -8.99 -1.82
C ALA A 164 -4.07 -9.66 -3.19
N ARG A 165 -5.21 -10.13 -3.71
CA ARG A 165 -5.27 -10.81 -5.01
C ARG A 165 -6.43 -10.30 -5.85
N TYR A 166 -6.25 -10.40 -7.16
CA TYR A 166 -7.32 -10.33 -8.15
C TYR A 166 -7.28 -11.63 -8.98
N GLY A 167 -8.32 -12.44 -8.87
CA GLY A 167 -8.25 -13.83 -9.32
C GLY A 167 -7.17 -14.61 -8.56
N ASN A 168 -6.27 -15.20 -9.29
CA ASN A 168 -5.17 -16.01 -8.73
C ASN A 168 -3.83 -15.24 -8.64
N GLU A 169 -3.80 -13.98 -9.04
CA GLU A 169 -2.56 -13.19 -9.08
C GLU A 169 -2.50 -12.21 -7.90
N PHE A 170 -1.34 -12.09 -7.30
CA PHE A 170 -1.10 -11.17 -6.18
C PHE A 170 -0.90 -9.73 -6.64
N ALA A 171 -1.32 -8.77 -5.81
CA ALA A 171 -0.98 -7.37 -5.98
C ALA A 171 0.54 -7.19 -6.12
N GLY A 172 0.95 -6.41 -7.10
CA GLY A 172 2.37 -6.18 -7.44
C GLY A 172 2.97 -7.18 -8.41
N THR A 173 2.17 -8.13 -8.95
CA THR A 173 2.69 -9.17 -9.86
C THR A 173 2.09 -9.14 -11.26
N PHE A 174 1.21 -8.17 -11.54
CA PHE A 174 0.47 -8.08 -12.80
C PHE A 174 1.26 -7.45 -13.93
N GLY A 175 2.19 -6.56 -13.62
CA GLY A 175 2.87 -5.75 -14.62
C GLY A 175 4.37 -6.05 -14.74
N SER A 176 5.11 -5.09 -15.33
CA SER A 176 6.54 -5.17 -15.52
C SER A 176 7.31 -5.24 -14.19
N PHE A 177 6.85 -4.49 -13.20
CA PHE A 177 7.28 -4.59 -11.81
C PHE A 177 6.17 -4.12 -10.87
N GLY A 178 6.24 -4.57 -9.63
CA GLY A 178 5.46 -4.05 -8.51
C GLY A 178 6.35 -3.70 -7.33
N THR A 179 5.80 -2.91 -6.40
CA THR A 179 6.57 -2.43 -5.24
C THR A 179 5.84 -2.70 -3.94
N LEU A 180 6.61 -2.93 -2.88
CA LEU A 180 6.10 -3.05 -1.52
C LEU A 180 6.77 -2.02 -0.61
N SER A 181 6.05 -1.64 0.42
CA SER A 181 6.58 -0.87 1.55
C SER A 181 6.54 -1.73 2.81
N PHE A 182 7.60 -1.67 3.58
CA PHE A 182 7.69 -2.27 4.91
C PHE A 182 7.78 -1.19 6.00
N TYR A 183 7.22 0.00 5.74
CA TYR A 183 7.03 1.02 6.78
C TYR A 183 6.30 0.39 7.98
N PRO A 184 6.58 0.78 9.23
CA PRO A 184 6.05 0.12 10.44
C PRO A 184 4.54 -0.12 10.48
N ALA A 185 3.73 0.75 9.84
CA ALA A 185 2.27 0.62 9.77
C ALA A 185 1.78 -0.37 8.70
N LYS A 186 2.66 -0.96 7.89
CA LYS A 186 2.27 -1.91 6.84
C LYS A 186 1.96 -3.30 7.42
N LEU A 187 1.30 -4.13 6.61
CA LEU A 187 0.89 -5.50 6.98
C LEU A 187 2.04 -6.30 7.61
N ILE A 188 3.20 -6.29 6.98
CA ILE A 188 4.47 -6.62 7.61
C ILE A 188 5.37 -5.39 7.59
N GLY A 189 5.72 -4.86 8.76
CA GLY A 189 6.54 -3.65 8.91
C GLY A 189 7.89 -3.93 9.55
N CYS A 190 8.89 -3.16 9.11
CA CYS A 190 10.20 -3.07 9.74
C CYS A 190 10.14 -2.29 11.07
N PHE A 191 11.20 -2.36 11.84
CA PHE A 191 11.49 -1.40 12.91
C PHE A 191 12.29 -0.20 12.34
N GLY A 192 11.71 0.46 11.35
CA GLY A 192 12.26 1.52 10.53
C GLY A 192 11.70 1.47 9.13
N ASP A 193 12.43 1.96 8.15
CA ASP A 193 12.02 1.89 6.75
C ASP A 193 12.45 0.59 6.08
N GLY A 194 11.72 0.22 5.05
CA GLY A 194 11.99 -0.92 4.18
C GLY A 194 11.04 -0.94 2.98
N GLY A 195 11.45 -1.63 1.95
CA GLY A 195 10.64 -1.86 0.76
C GLY A 195 11.17 -3.01 -0.07
N ALA A 196 10.42 -3.38 -1.11
CA ALA A 196 10.87 -4.35 -2.10
C ALA A 196 10.33 -4.03 -3.49
N ILE A 197 11.02 -4.53 -4.51
CA ILE A 197 10.58 -4.55 -5.90
C ILE A 197 10.39 -6.00 -6.30
N MET A 198 9.29 -6.28 -7.02
CA MET A 198 8.96 -7.60 -7.55
C MET A 198 8.93 -7.55 -9.06
N THR A 199 9.46 -8.58 -9.73
CA THR A 199 9.36 -8.70 -11.18
C THR A 199 9.57 -10.14 -11.64
N ASN A 200 9.01 -10.48 -12.81
CA ASN A 200 9.26 -11.74 -13.50
C ASN A 200 10.30 -11.61 -14.63
N ASP A 201 10.80 -10.38 -14.88
CA ASP A 201 11.80 -10.09 -15.91
C ASP A 201 13.22 -10.20 -15.32
N ASP A 202 14.00 -11.18 -15.83
CA ASP A 202 15.35 -11.44 -15.37
C ASP A 202 16.31 -10.27 -15.64
N GLY A 203 16.13 -9.58 -16.79
CA GLY A 203 16.94 -8.43 -17.18
C GLY A 203 16.67 -7.20 -16.30
N LEU A 204 15.40 -6.94 -16.04
CA LEU A 204 14.97 -5.86 -15.17
C LEU A 204 15.43 -6.10 -13.72
N ALA A 205 15.29 -7.33 -13.21
CA ALA A 205 15.79 -7.73 -11.90
C ALA A 205 17.29 -7.49 -11.75
N LYS A 206 18.07 -7.94 -12.74
CA LYS A 206 19.54 -7.74 -12.76
C LYS A 206 19.89 -6.27 -12.75
N LYS A 207 19.22 -5.45 -13.57
CA LYS A 207 19.44 -4.00 -13.64
C LYS A 207 19.15 -3.33 -12.31
N MET A 208 17.96 -3.58 -11.71
CA MET A 208 17.56 -3.01 -10.44
C MET A 208 18.44 -3.48 -9.26
N ARG A 209 18.91 -4.73 -9.30
CA ARG A 209 19.86 -5.25 -8.29
C ARG A 209 21.18 -4.48 -8.29
N ALA A 210 21.71 -4.15 -9.46
CA ALA A 210 22.89 -3.30 -9.58
C ALA A 210 22.57 -1.86 -9.12
N MET A 211 21.46 -1.30 -9.56
CA MET A 211 21.09 0.09 -9.25
C MET A 211 20.88 0.34 -7.75
N ARG A 212 20.33 -0.63 -7.00
CA ARG A 212 20.15 -0.48 -5.54
C ARG A 212 21.45 -0.43 -4.73
N ASP A 213 22.57 -0.85 -5.33
CA ASP A 213 23.90 -0.86 -4.72
C ASP A 213 24.94 -0.15 -5.59
N HIS A 214 24.74 1.15 -5.82
CA HIS A 214 25.67 2.03 -6.50
C HIS A 214 26.01 1.66 -7.94
N GLY A 215 25.17 0.90 -8.62
CA GLY A 215 25.41 0.41 -9.99
C GLY A 215 26.42 -0.74 -10.09
N ARG A 216 26.68 -1.45 -8.99
CA ARG A 216 27.62 -2.59 -8.96
C ARG A 216 26.96 -3.85 -9.49
N ASP A 217 27.69 -4.56 -10.32
CA ASP A 217 27.33 -5.91 -10.75
C ASP A 217 27.72 -6.98 -9.69
N GLU A 218 27.48 -8.23 -10.02
CA GLU A 218 27.70 -9.40 -9.15
C GLU A 218 29.19 -9.60 -8.75
N VAL A 219 30.12 -9.03 -9.52
CA VAL A 219 31.57 -9.07 -9.22
C VAL A 219 32.07 -7.76 -8.60
N GLY A 220 31.14 -6.85 -8.24
CA GLY A 220 31.45 -5.58 -7.58
C GLY A 220 31.91 -4.46 -8.51
N LYS A 221 31.89 -4.65 -9.84
CA LYS A 221 32.25 -3.62 -10.82
C LYS A 221 31.09 -2.65 -11.01
N VAL A 222 31.36 -1.36 -10.96
CA VAL A 222 30.38 -0.31 -11.30
C VAL A 222 30.18 -0.30 -12.82
N THR A 223 28.95 -0.62 -13.27
CA THR A 223 28.58 -0.75 -14.68
C THR A 223 27.52 0.26 -15.12
N MET A 224 26.90 0.94 -14.18
CA MET A 224 25.85 1.94 -14.44
C MET A 224 25.73 2.92 -13.25
N TRP A 225 24.95 3.98 -13.42
CA TRP A 225 24.54 4.84 -12.32
C TRP A 225 23.58 4.08 -11.42
N GLY A 226 23.74 4.23 -10.10
CA GLY A 226 22.89 3.63 -9.08
C GLY A 226 22.91 4.49 -7.81
N MET A 227 22.26 4.01 -6.78
CA MET A 227 22.13 4.68 -5.50
C MET A 227 22.34 3.71 -4.34
N ASN A 228 22.41 4.23 -3.13
CA ASN A 228 22.32 3.43 -1.92
C ASN A 228 20.85 3.24 -1.56
N SER A 229 20.26 2.12 -1.97
CA SER A 229 18.87 1.76 -1.66
C SER A 229 18.78 0.27 -1.35
N ARG A 230 19.25 -0.11 -0.18
CA ARG A 230 19.30 -1.51 0.29
C ARG A 230 18.37 -1.68 1.47
N LEU A 231 17.70 -2.81 1.56
CA LEU A 231 17.05 -3.24 2.79
C LEU A 231 18.12 -3.78 3.75
N ASP A 232 18.16 -3.27 4.97
CA ASP A 232 19.09 -3.74 5.98
C ASP A 232 18.84 -5.21 6.32
N ASN A 233 19.92 -6.00 6.49
CA ASN A 233 19.82 -7.42 6.76
C ASN A 233 19.10 -7.72 8.09
N LEU A 234 19.22 -6.85 9.08
CA LEU A 234 18.49 -6.96 10.34
C LEU A 234 16.98 -6.80 10.14
N GLN A 235 16.58 -5.82 9.34
CA GLN A 235 15.16 -5.63 8.99
C GLN A 235 14.61 -6.82 8.21
N ALA A 236 15.36 -7.33 7.25
CA ALA A 236 14.99 -8.54 6.50
C ALA A 236 14.80 -9.76 7.41
N ALA A 237 15.66 -9.93 8.43
CA ALA A 237 15.52 -11.00 9.41
C ALA A 237 14.23 -10.87 10.23
N PHE A 238 13.84 -9.66 10.65
CA PHE A 238 12.56 -9.38 11.31
C PHE A 238 11.37 -9.64 10.40
N LEU A 239 11.44 -9.20 9.15
CA LEU A 239 10.38 -9.42 8.15
C LEU A 239 10.16 -10.90 7.85
N ARG A 240 11.19 -11.72 7.85
CA ARG A 240 11.05 -13.18 7.71
C ARG A 240 10.22 -13.81 8.84
N LEU A 241 10.41 -13.36 10.08
CA LEU A 241 9.55 -13.79 11.20
C LEU A 241 8.10 -13.37 10.96
N ARG A 242 7.87 -12.12 10.55
CA ARG A 242 6.52 -11.61 10.29
C ARG A 242 5.84 -12.34 9.13
N LEU A 243 6.60 -12.68 8.07
CA LEU A 243 6.05 -13.42 6.92
C LEU A 243 5.56 -14.82 7.29
N LYS A 244 6.19 -15.48 8.27
CA LYS A 244 5.73 -16.80 8.75
C LYS A 244 4.35 -16.78 9.40
N HIS A 245 3.95 -15.64 9.98
CA HIS A 245 2.67 -15.46 10.66
C HIS A 245 1.70 -14.61 9.85
N PHE A 246 2.00 -14.40 8.56
CA PHE A 246 1.26 -13.45 7.76
C PHE A 246 -0.17 -13.92 7.43
N ASP A 247 -0.36 -15.21 7.19
CA ASP A 247 -1.68 -15.78 6.92
C ASP A 247 -2.61 -15.62 8.13
N GLU A 248 -2.11 -15.84 9.35
CA GLU A 248 -2.87 -15.60 10.60
C GLU A 248 -3.27 -14.11 10.73
N ASP A 249 -2.38 -13.19 10.33
CA ASP A 249 -2.64 -11.76 10.36
C ASP A 249 -3.70 -11.36 9.32
N ILE A 250 -3.69 -11.96 8.12
CA ILE A 250 -4.73 -11.76 7.11
C ILE A 250 -6.07 -12.27 7.60
N ASP A 251 -6.13 -13.50 8.12
CA ASP A 251 -7.37 -14.10 8.61
C ASP A 251 -8.01 -13.23 9.70
N ARG A 252 -7.19 -12.74 10.64
CA ARG A 252 -7.68 -11.84 11.70
C ARG A 252 -8.21 -10.52 11.15
N ARG A 253 -7.54 -9.91 10.18
CA ARG A 253 -8.00 -8.66 9.54
C ARG A 253 -9.33 -8.87 8.82
N ARG A 254 -9.47 -9.96 8.10
CA ARG A 254 -10.72 -10.33 7.43
C ARG A 254 -11.85 -10.56 8.43
N GLU A 255 -11.58 -11.25 9.55
CA GLU A 255 -12.57 -11.43 10.64
C GLU A 255 -13.04 -10.07 11.21
N ILE A 256 -12.11 -9.13 11.46
CA ILE A 256 -12.45 -7.78 11.92
C ILE A 256 -13.29 -7.03 10.87
N ALA A 257 -12.91 -7.08 9.61
CA ALA A 257 -13.63 -6.46 8.51
C ALA A 257 -15.06 -6.99 8.39
N ASP A 258 -15.23 -8.32 8.45
CA ASP A 258 -16.55 -8.97 8.41
C ASP A 258 -17.42 -8.57 9.60
N ARG A 259 -16.79 -8.36 10.77
CA ARG A 259 -17.51 -7.91 11.96
C ARG A 259 -18.00 -6.47 11.81
N TYR A 260 -17.16 -5.56 11.29
CA TYR A 260 -17.58 -4.21 10.92
C TYR A 260 -18.69 -4.22 9.88
N GLN A 261 -18.56 -5.05 8.84
CA GLN A 261 -19.55 -5.19 7.78
C GLN A 261 -20.93 -5.60 8.33
N ARG A 262 -20.97 -6.61 9.22
CA ARG A 262 -22.21 -7.06 9.85
C ARG A 262 -22.82 -6.02 10.78
N GLY A 263 -21.98 -5.30 11.52
CA GLY A 263 -22.46 -4.33 12.52
C GLY A 263 -22.86 -2.97 11.96
N LEU A 264 -22.20 -2.53 10.89
CA LEU A 264 -22.38 -1.19 10.31
C LEU A 264 -23.06 -1.18 8.94
N GLY A 265 -23.20 -2.34 8.28
CA GLY A 265 -23.68 -2.42 6.89
C GLY A 265 -25.10 -1.93 6.66
N ASN A 266 -25.91 -1.78 7.72
CA ASN A 266 -27.27 -1.24 7.65
C ASN A 266 -27.35 0.28 7.91
N LEU A 267 -26.23 0.94 8.19
CA LEU A 267 -26.18 2.39 8.39
C LEU A 267 -26.08 3.10 7.04
N SER A 268 -27.15 3.78 6.63
CA SER A 268 -27.19 4.54 5.37
C SER A 268 -26.20 5.71 5.33
N GLU A 269 -25.78 6.18 6.49
CA GLU A 269 -24.85 7.29 6.68
C GLU A 269 -23.39 6.88 6.41
N MET A 270 -23.12 5.57 6.26
CA MET A 270 -21.79 5.05 6.03
C MET A 270 -21.69 4.28 4.70
N GLY A 271 -20.62 4.53 3.94
CA GLY A 271 -20.22 3.68 2.83
C GLY A 271 -19.05 2.81 3.27
N LEU A 272 -19.26 1.51 3.40
CA LEU A 272 -18.23 0.57 3.82
C LEU A 272 -17.41 0.07 2.62
N PRO A 273 -16.15 -0.37 2.81
CA PRO A 273 -15.42 -1.08 1.76
C PRO A 273 -16.18 -2.34 1.35
N PRO A 274 -15.95 -2.89 0.13
CA PRO A 274 -16.59 -4.12 -0.28
C PRO A 274 -16.38 -5.26 0.72
N SER A 275 -17.43 -6.05 0.95
CA SER A 275 -17.36 -7.22 1.83
C SER A 275 -16.47 -8.32 1.23
N SER A 276 -15.95 -9.20 2.09
CA SER A 276 -15.33 -10.45 1.65
C SER A 276 -16.39 -11.31 1.00
N ASP A 277 -16.31 -11.51 -0.31
CA ASP A 277 -17.22 -12.37 -1.07
C ASP A 277 -16.41 -13.36 -1.90
N ASP A 278 -16.60 -14.65 -1.65
CA ASP A 278 -15.89 -15.72 -2.37
C ASP A 278 -16.26 -15.77 -3.87
N SER A 279 -17.36 -15.16 -4.28
CA SER A 279 -17.73 -15.00 -5.70
C SER A 279 -17.00 -13.82 -6.39
N SER A 280 -16.41 -12.92 -5.62
CA SER A 280 -15.62 -11.80 -6.12
C SER A 280 -14.25 -12.27 -6.62
N PRO A 281 -13.72 -11.68 -7.71
CA PRO A 281 -12.32 -11.93 -8.07
C PRO A 281 -11.33 -11.34 -7.08
N HIS A 282 -11.78 -10.48 -6.16
CA HIS A 282 -10.92 -9.84 -5.18
C HIS A 282 -10.76 -10.67 -3.91
N PHE A 283 -9.52 -10.83 -3.47
CA PHE A 283 -9.18 -11.29 -2.13
C PHE A 283 -8.53 -10.14 -1.37
N ASP A 284 -9.30 -9.48 -0.52
CA ASP A 284 -8.86 -8.31 0.23
C ASP A 284 -8.19 -8.73 1.54
N VAL A 285 -7.09 -8.06 1.88
CA VAL A 285 -6.32 -8.30 3.11
C VAL A 285 -6.52 -7.21 4.18
N PHE A 286 -7.28 -6.17 3.84
CA PHE A 286 -7.63 -5.07 4.74
C PHE A 286 -6.41 -4.48 5.48
N GLN A 287 -5.44 -3.96 4.71
CA GLN A 287 -4.36 -3.14 5.29
C GLN A 287 -4.94 -2.02 6.17
N ASN A 288 -5.99 -1.37 5.71
CA ASN A 288 -6.85 -0.45 6.44
C ASN A 288 -8.32 -0.82 6.23
N TYR A 289 -9.18 -0.44 7.17
CA TYR A 289 -10.63 -0.45 6.98
C TYR A 289 -11.07 1.00 6.75
N GLU A 290 -11.04 1.42 5.49
CA GLU A 290 -11.39 2.76 5.07
C GLU A 290 -12.84 2.79 4.58
N CYS A 291 -13.64 3.67 5.17
CA CYS A 291 -15.04 3.88 4.88
C CYS A 291 -15.31 5.36 4.58
N THR A 292 -16.52 5.67 4.12
CA THR A 292 -17.04 7.03 4.10
C THR A 292 -18.11 7.19 5.17
N ALA A 293 -18.23 8.39 5.72
CA ALA A 293 -19.17 8.68 6.82
C ALA A 293 -19.80 10.06 6.65
N ASP A 294 -21.12 10.16 6.82
CA ASP A 294 -21.79 11.43 6.97
C ASP A 294 -21.39 12.05 8.31
N HIS A 295 -21.26 13.38 8.34
CA HIS A 295 -20.80 14.10 9.54
C HIS A 295 -19.45 13.56 10.06
N ARG A 296 -18.53 13.16 9.13
CA ARG A 296 -17.26 12.51 9.41
C ARG A 296 -16.47 13.15 10.56
N ASP A 297 -16.36 14.48 10.60
CA ASP A 297 -15.56 15.20 11.62
C ASP A 297 -16.20 15.15 12.99
N GLN A 298 -17.55 15.24 13.07
CA GLN A 298 -18.30 15.08 14.30
C GLN A 298 -18.23 13.65 14.83
N LEU A 299 -18.36 12.64 13.94
CA LEU A 299 -18.20 11.24 14.29
C LEU A 299 -16.79 10.98 14.82
N ARG A 300 -15.77 11.51 14.16
CA ARG A 300 -14.37 11.36 14.58
C ARG A 300 -14.14 11.93 15.99
N SER A 301 -14.66 13.13 16.26
CA SER A 301 -14.56 13.75 17.59
C SER A 301 -15.27 12.91 18.66
N TYR A 302 -16.49 12.44 18.35
CA TYR A 302 -17.25 11.58 19.26
C TYR A 302 -16.52 10.27 19.58
N LEU A 303 -15.94 9.62 18.57
CA LEU A 303 -15.16 8.40 18.77
C LEU A 303 -13.89 8.66 19.60
N GLN A 304 -13.22 9.78 19.38
CA GLN A 304 -12.08 10.20 20.19
C GLN A 304 -12.47 10.38 21.68
N ASP A 305 -13.62 10.98 21.97
CA ASP A 305 -14.13 11.12 23.34
C ASP A 305 -14.48 9.77 23.98
N LYS A 306 -14.77 8.75 23.17
CA LYS A 306 -14.98 7.37 23.60
C LYS A 306 -13.66 6.59 23.75
N GLY A 307 -12.50 7.20 23.46
CA GLY A 307 -11.19 6.56 23.50
C GLY A 307 -10.88 5.69 22.28
N ILE A 308 -11.59 5.87 21.18
CA ILE A 308 -11.41 5.16 19.92
C ILE A 308 -10.59 6.02 18.96
N GLY A 309 -9.40 5.54 18.60
CA GLY A 309 -8.53 6.18 17.62
C GLY A 309 -9.00 5.90 16.19
N THR A 310 -9.19 6.96 15.40
CA THR A 310 -9.50 6.89 13.96
C THR A 310 -8.50 7.73 13.18
N LEU A 311 -8.39 7.49 11.87
CA LEU A 311 -7.49 8.25 11.01
C LEU A 311 -8.24 8.72 9.76
N ILE A 312 -7.95 9.94 9.31
CA ILE A 312 -8.29 10.39 7.96
C ILE A 312 -7.05 10.21 7.11
N GLN A 313 -7.15 9.41 6.07
CA GLN A 313 -6.01 9.06 5.22
C GLN A 313 -5.37 10.32 4.67
N TRP A 314 -4.05 10.46 4.86
CA TRP A 314 -3.22 11.60 4.42
C TRP A 314 -3.79 12.98 4.77
N GLY A 315 -4.49 13.07 5.92
CA GLY A 315 -5.09 14.32 6.38
C GLY A 315 -6.31 14.76 5.59
N GLY A 316 -6.87 13.89 4.74
CA GLY A 316 -8.04 14.20 3.93
C GLY A 316 -7.72 15.03 2.67
N VAL A 317 -6.46 15.02 2.23
CA VAL A 317 -6.01 15.81 1.08
C VAL A 317 -5.48 14.88 -0.02
N PRO A 318 -6.17 14.77 -1.17
CA PRO A 318 -5.69 14.00 -2.31
C PRO A 318 -4.51 14.69 -2.99
N VAL A 319 -3.69 13.92 -3.70
CA VAL A 319 -2.41 14.44 -4.25
C VAL A 319 -2.59 15.65 -5.17
N HIS A 320 -3.65 15.69 -5.96
CA HIS A 320 -3.91 16.80 -6.89
C HIS A 320 -4.31 18.13 -6.21
N HIS A 321 -4.50 18.14 -4.88
CA HIS A 321 -4.76 19.36 -4.10
C HIS A 321 -3.49 20.01 -3.52
N PHE A 322 -2.30 19.41 -3.69
CA PHE A 322 -1.08 19.95 -3.12
C PHE A 322 -0.53 21.15 -3.93
N ASP A 323 -0.92 22.37 -3.55
CA ASP A 323 -0.45 23.61 -4.16
C ASP A 323 1.09 23.72 -4.15
N GLY A 324 1.72 23.26 -3.09
CA GLY A 324 3.19 23.26 -2.96
C GLY A 324 3.91 22.38 -3.98
N LEU A 325 3.20 21.48 -4.66
CA LEU A 325 3.73 20.66 -5.76
C LEU A 325 3.37 21.23 -7.14
N GLY A 326 2.79 22.42 -7.20
CA GLY A 326 2.33 23.05 -8.44
C GLY A 326 0.97 22.52 -8.94
N TYR A 327 0.29 21.69 -8.12
CA TYR A 327 -1.09 21.25 -8.34
C TYR A 327 -2.06 22.29 -7.76
N GLY A 328 -3.31 21.91 -7.53
CA GLY A 328 -4.38 22.74 -6.99
C GLY A 328 -5.71 22.26 -7.50
N LYS A 329 -6.72 22.18 -6.62
CA LYS A 329 -8.05 21.64 -6.92
C LYS A 329 -8.66 22.23 -8.20
N GLU A 330 -8.48 23.53 -8.42
CA GLU A 330 -9.06 24.25 -9.55
C GLU A 330 -8.49 23.83 -10.91
N LYS A 331 -7.34 23.16 -10.96
CA LYS A 331 -6.72 22.67 -12.20
C LYS A 331 -7.29 21.34 -12.68
N PHE A 332 -8.03 20.65 -11.81
CA PHE A 332 -8.55 19.30 -12.06
C PHE A 332 -10.05 19.25 -11.81
N THR A 333 -10.84 19.38 -12.87
CA THR A 333 -12.31 19.40 -12.80
C THR A 333 -12.94 18.03 -13.04
N ASP A 334 -12.16 17.03 -13.37
CA ASP A 334 -12.59 15.69 -13.77
C ASP A 334 -12.19 14.59 -12.76
N LEU A 335 -11.92 14.97 -11.50
CA LEU A 335 -11.53 14.09 -10.39
C LEU A 335 -12.60 14.07 -9.28
N SER A 336 -13.87 14.21 -9.66
CA SER A 336 -14.98 14.44 -8.73
C SER A 336 -15.27 13.27 -7.80
N ASN A 337 -14.98 12.03 -8.20
CA ASN A 337 -15.16 10.87 -7.31
C ASN A 337 -14.12 10.88 -6.20
N THR A 338 -12.87 11.19 -6.54
CA THR A 338 -11.79 11.36 -5.56
C THR A 338 -12.11 12.48 -4.59
N ASP A 339 -12.52 13.65 -5.06
CA ASP A 339 -12.86 14.80 -4.21
C ASP A 339 -13.97 14.45 -3.20
N ARG A 340 -15.08 13.89 -3.70
CA ARG A 340 -16.21 13.47 -2.87
C ARG A 340 -15.82 12.43 -1.82
N PHE A 341 -14.94 11.51 -2.19
CA PHE A 341 -14.42 10.51 -1.26
C PHE A 341 -13.65 11.17 -0.11
N PHE A 342 -12.70 12.07 -0.42
CA PHE A 342 -11.87 12.71 0.61
C PHE A 342 -12.64 13.64 1.55
N GLU A 343 -13.79 14.15 1.13
CA GLU A 343 -14.70 14.90 2.00
C GLU A 343 -15.29 14.03 3.13
N ARG A 344 -15.39 12.72 2.92
CA ARG A 344 -16.12 11.79 3.79
C ARG A 344 -15.28 10.63 4.33
N CYS A 345 -14.07 10.42 3.84
CA CYS A 345 -13.26 9.24 4.19
C CYS A 345 -12.84 9.22 5.66
N LEU A 346 -12.91 8.05 6.26
CA LEU A 346 -12.51 7.77 7.64
C LEU A 346 -12.01 6.33 7.74
N MET A 347 -10.88 6.13 8.41
CA MET A 347 -10.38 4.80 8.71
C MET A 347 -10.71 4.39 10.14
N LEU A 348 -11.31 3.23 10.30
CA LEU A 348 -11.60 2.59 11.59
C LEU A 348 -10.38 1.78 12.06
N PRO A 349 -10.25 1.53 13.38
CA PRO A 349 -9.17 0.72 13.92
C PRO A 349 -9.10 -0.66 13.24
N MET A 350 -7.89 -1.01 12.76
CA MET A 350 -7.61 -2.28 12.10
C MET A 350 -6.19 -2.71 12.46
N ASN A 351 -5.98 -3.18 13.70
CA ASN A 351 -4.68 -3.65 14.16
C ASN A 351 -4.80 -5.00 14.88
N MET A 352 -3.69 -5.70 15.04
CA MET A 352 -3.65 -7.08 15.55
C MET A 352 -3.90 -7.23 17.04
N SER A 353 -3.93 -6.13 17.80
CA SER A 353 -4.22 -6.12 19.24
C SER A 353 -5.72 -6.00 19.54
N LEU A 354 -6.56 -5.74 18.53
CA LEU A 354 -8.00 -5.61 18.71
C LEU A 354 -8.64 -6.95 19.10
N THR A 355 -9.35 -6.95 20.21
CA THR A 355 -10.28 -8.04 20.57
C THR A 355 -11.62 -7.91 19.84
N ASN A 356 -12.43 -8.97 19.83
CA ASN A 356 -13.79 -8.88 19.28
C ASN A 356 -14.63 -7.86 20.06
N ASP A 357 -14.47 -7.80 21.37
CA ASP A 357 -15.16 -6.81 22.23
C ASP A 357 -14.72 -5.36 21.92
N ASP A 358 -13.48 -5.15 21.45
CA ASP A 358 -13.03 -3.83 21.01
C ASP A 358 -13.72 -3.43 19.70
N VAL A 359 -13.84 -4.36 18.77
CA VAL A 359 -14.54 -4.13 17.49
C VAL A 359 -16.03 -3.85 17.74
N ASP A 360 -16.69 -4.61 18.63
CA ASP A 360 -18.08 -4.39 19.01
C ASP A 360 -18.28 -3.02 19.65
N TYR A 361 -17.38 -2.62 20.54
CA TYR A 361 -17.44 -1.31 21.16
C TYR A 361 -17.30 -0.16 20.13
N VAL A 362 -16.49 -0.34 19.09
CA VAL A 362 -16.42 0.63 17.98
C VAL A 362 -17.75 0.68 17.23
N ILE A 363 -18.34 -0.48 16.89
CA ILE A 363 -19.62 -0.60 16.20
C ILE A 363 -20.75 0.07 17.01
N GLU A 364 -20.87 -0.27 18.28
CA GLU A 364 -21.87 0.32 19.20
C GLU A 364 -21.71 1.84 19.29
N SER A 365 -20.48 2.35 19.39
CA SER A 365 -20.21 3.78 19.46
C SER A 365 -20.62 4.52 18.20
N ILE A 366 -20.39 3.96 17.03
CA ILE A 366 -20.81 4.52 15.74
C ILE A 366 -22.33 4.51 15.62
N THR A 367 -22.97 3.39 15.94
CA THR A 367 -24.43 3.24 15.91
C THR A 367 -25.11 4.23 16.86
N ASP A 368 -24.58 4.40 18.06
CA ASP A 368 -25.03 5.36 19.06
C ASP A 368 -24.96 6.80 18.54
N PHE A 369 -23.88 7.17 17.85
CA PHE A 369 -23.70 8.50 17.27
C PHE A 369 -24.83 8.82 16.29
N TYR A 370 -25.08 7.97 15.30
CA TYR A 370 -26.10 8.21 14.29
C TYR A 370 -27.53 8.11 14.84
N SER A 371 -27.78 7.20 15.80
CA SER A 371 -29.09 7.10 16.47
C SER A 371 -29.48 8.37 17.24
N LYS A 372 -28.52 9.13 17.74
CA LYS A 372 -28.74 10.39 18.44
C LYS A 372 -28.90 11.56 17.46
N SER A 373 -28.14 11.54 16.36
CA SER A 373 -28.21 12.58 15.32
C SER A 373 -29.55 12.58 14.58
N ASN A 374 -30.17 11.41 14.39
CA ASN A 374 -31.47 11.26 13.72
C ASN A 374 -32.67 11.67 14.61
N LYS A 375 -32.45 12.03 15.89
CA LYS A 375 -33.48 12.49 16.83
C LYS A 375 -33.49 14.01 17.02
N GLN A 376 -32.56 14.72 16.42
CA GLN A 376 -32.50 16.19 16.41
C GLN A 376 -32.90 16.72 15.04
#